data_4cdcf5bba3da015562e9d01ae9098f47
#
_entry.id   4cdcf5bba3da015562e9d01ae9098f47
#
_cell.length_a   1.000
_cell.length_b   1.000
_cell.length_c   1.000
_cell.angle_alpha   90.00
_cell.angle_beta   90.00
_cell.angle_gamma   90.00
#
_symmetry.space_group_name_H-M   'P 1'
#
loop_
_entity.id
_entity.type
_entity.pdbx_description
1 polymer ?
#
loop_
_entity_poly.entity_id
_entity_poly.type
_entity_poly.pdbx_seq_one_letter_code
_entity_poly.pdbx_strand_id
1 'polypeptide(L)'
;MAQPSSRQELIDYSLRQLGAPVLEINVAEEQLQDLVDDAIQFYQERHYDGVTENFLKYKFTQGDVDRGTASVAGDPVTGPGISSTTVDATLAGIGATTFKYYESGNYLQIPPNVLGIKKVFKLKNNQAMGMTGNMFSFKYQLVLNDLYFWGRTELLGYSMAMSYLETMDFLLNTHTRVRFNIRQDRLYLDVDWEETAAGDVIIIDCFTALDPDASTKVFNDRFVKAYLTALVKKQWGQNLIKFQGVKLPGGIELNGRQIYDDGQSEISEIKEQMLSTYEIPPLDMIA
;
A
#
# COMPACT_ATOMS: atom_id res chain seq x y z
N MET A 1 -15.98 26.60 -13.13
CA MET A 1 -14.69 26.18 -12.59
C MET A 1 -14.31 24.89 -13.29
N ALA A 2 -13.09 24.77 -13.78
CA ALA A 2 -12.65 23.52 -14.40
C ALA A 2 -12.42 22.48 -13.27
N GLN A 3 -13.31 21.52 -13.20
CA GLN A 3 -13.20 20.37 -12.30
C GLN A 3 -12.95 19.13 -13.18
N PRO A 4 -11.70 18.78 -13.47
CA PRO A 4 -11.42 17.62 -14.29
C PRO A 4 -11.93 16.35 -13.60
N SER A 5 -12.62 15.52 -14.37
CA SER A 5 -13.19 14.24 -13.95
C SER A 5 -12.60 13.05 -14.71
N SER A 6 -11.73 13.33 -15.67
CA SER A 6 -11.04 12.32 -16.48
C SER A 6 -9.60 12.73 -16.74
N ARG A 7 -8.80 11.76 -17.19
CA ARG A 7 -7.39 11.97 -17.58
C ARG A 7 -7.27 13.07 -18.63
N GLN A 8 -8.12 13.03 -19.65
CA GLN A 8 -8.07 14.01 -20.75
C GLN A 8 -8.41 15.42 -20.27
N GLU A 9 -9.43 15.55 -19.41
CA GLU A 9 -9.79 16.87 -18.83
C GLU A 9 -8.68 17.42 -17.94
N LEU A 10 -7.92 16.55 -17.24
CA LEU A 10 -6.78 16.94 -16.44
C LEU A 10 -5.62 17.42 -17.31
N ILE A 11 -5.33 16.73 -18.43
CA ILE A 11 -4.34 17.16 -19.42
C ILE A 11 -4.73 18.51 -20.00
N ASP A 12 -5.96 18.66 -20.45
CA ASP A 12 -6.48 19.91 -21.00
C ASP A 12 -6.41 21.06 -19.99
N TYR A 13 -6.66 20.76 -18.71
CA TYR A 13 -6.51 21.74 -17.63
C TYR A 13 -5.04 22.19 -17.52
N SER A 14 -4.09 21.26 -17.49
CA SER A 14 -2.67 21.57 -17.36
C SER A 14 -2.15 22.36 -18.55
N LEU A 15 -2.56 22.01 -19.77
CA LEU A 15 -2.22 22.76 -20.98
C LEU A 15 -2.80 24.18 -20.96
N ARG A 16 -4.05 24.36 -20.48
CA ARG A 16 -4.65 25.70 -20.34
C ARG A 16 -3.90 26.54 -19.32
N GLN A 17 -3.41 25.98 -18.23
CA GLN A 17 -2.57 26.69 -17.25
C GLN A 17 -1.27 27.17 -17.86
N LEU A 18 -0.70 26.44 -18.82
CA LEU A 18 0.52 26.80 -19.53
C LEU A 18 0.30 27.75 -20.70
N GLY A 19 -0.97 28.07 -21.01
CA GLY A 19 -1.33 29.06 -22.01
C GLY A 19 -2.00 28.55 -23.28
N ALA A 20 -2.29 27.26 -23.39
CA ALA A 20 -3.08 26.74 -24.51
C ALA A 20 -4.53 27.28 -24.46
N PRO A 21 -5.21 27.52 -25.59
CA PRO A 21 -4.75 27.33 -26.96
C PRO A 21 -4.03 28.55 -27.58
N VAL A 22 -3.79 29.60 -26.79
CA VAL A 22 -3.13 30.83 -27.28
C VAL A 22 -1.67 30.57 -27.63
N LEU A 23 -1.01 29.76 -26.80
CA LEU A 23 0.36 29.28 -27.05
C LEU A 23 0.30 27.83 -27.48
N GLU A 24 1.06 27.49 -28.53
CA GLU A 24 1.26 26.09 -28.92
C GLU A 24 2.28 25.45 -27.99
N ILE A 25 1.85 24.42 -27.25
CA ILE A 25 2.69 23.67 -26.34
C ILE A 25 3.15 22.39 -27.02
N ASN A 26 4.44 22.36 -27.38
CA ASN A 26 5.01 21.26 -28.16
C ASN A 26 5.40 20.09 -27.25
N VAL A 27 4.38 19.36 -26.78
CA VAL A 27 4.50 18.09 -26.04
C VAL A 27 3.61 17.08 -26.72
N ALA A 28 4.14 15.90 -27.01
CA ALA A 28 3.38 14.82 -27.63
C ALA A 28 2.32 14.27 -26.65
N GLU A 29 1.21 13.78 -27.19
CA GLU A 29 0.12 13.22 -26.37
C GLU A 29 0.60 12.03 -25.54
N GLU A 30 1.45 11.16 -26.09
CA GLU A 30 2.06 10.04 -25.38
C GLU A 30 2.88 10.50 -24.18
N GLN A 31 3.68 11.59 -24.33
CA GLN A 31 4.42 12.18 -23.22
C GLN A 31 3.48 12.72 -22.13
N LEU A 32 2.36 13.32 -22.52
CA LEU A 32 1.37 13.81 -21.56
C LEU A 32 0.73 12.67 -20.77
N GLN A 33 0.44 11.55 -21.42
CA GLN A 33 -0.10 10.36 -20.74
C GLN A 33 0.89 9.78 -19.74
N ASP A 34 2.16 9.64 -20.13
CA ASP A 34 3.23 9.18 -19.23
C ASP A 34 3.37 10.08 -17.99
N LEU A 35 3.30 11.41 -18.19
CA LEU A 35 3.37 12.37 -17.08
C LEU A 35 2.14 12.30 -16.16
N VAL A 36 0.96 11.96 -16.69
CA VAL A 36 -0.23 11.72 -15.87
C VAL A 36 -0.05 10.47 -15.01
N ASP A 37 0.50 9.39 -15.58
CA ASP A 37 0.77 8.17 -14.84
C ASP A 37 1.79 8.41 -13.73
N ASP A 38 2.89 9.12 -14.01
CA ASP A 38 3.88 9.52 -13.02
C ASP A 38 3.25 10.37 -11.88
N ALA A 39 2.35 11.29 -12.24
CA ALA A 39 1.70 12.15 -11.26
C ALA A 39 0.73 11.36 -10.35
N ILE A 40 -0.04 10.44 -10.94
CA ILE A 40 -0.97 9.58 -10.20
C ILE A 40 -0.20 8.61 -9.31
N GLN A 41 0.88 7.99 -9.83
CA GLN A 41 1.70 7.09 -9.06
C GLN A 41 2.30 7.81 -7.84
N PHE A 42 2.86 9.01 -8.04
CA PHE A 42 3.42 9.79 -6.94
C PHE A 42 2.37 10.17 -5.90
N TYR A 43 1.14 10.49 -6.34
CA TYR A 43 0.02 10.78 -5.48
C TYR A 43 -0.39 9.55 -4.63
N GLN A 44 -0.49 8.38 -5.25
CA GLN A 44 -0.81 7.13 -4.57
C GLN A 44 0.26 6.70 -3.57
N GLU A 45 1.53 6.97 -3.86
CA GLU A 45 2.65 6.58 -3.00
C GLU A 45 2.84 7.51 -1.79
N ARG A 46 2.43 8.77 -1.89
CA ARG A 46 2.82 9.78 -0.91
C ARG A 46 1.67 10.53 -0.26
N HIS A 47 0.55 10.73 -0.96
CA HIS A 47 -0.56 11.50 -0.44
C HIS A 47 -1.47 10.66 0.46
N TYR A 48 -1.86 11.19 1.63
CA TYR A 48 -2.72 10.48 2.58
C TYR A 48 -4.08 10.06 1.98
N ASP A 49 -4.63 10.81 1.03
CA ASP A 49 -5.86 10.46 0.29
C ASP A 49 -5.60 9.56 -0.93
N GLY A 50 -4.32 9.27 -1.24
CA GLY A 50 -3.94 8.39 -2.36
C GLY A 50 -4.13 6.91 -2.06
N VAL A 51 -4.35 6.57 -0.79
CA VAL A 51 -4.55 5.21 -0.31
C VAL A 51 -5.83 5.10 0.52
N THR A 52 -6.42 3.92 0.51
CA THR A 52 -7.57 3.58 1.36
C THR A 52 -7.25 2.38 2.23
N GLU A 53 -7.63 2.46 3.52
CA GLU A 53 -7.59 1.30 4.39
C GLU A 53 -8.74 0.37 4.05
N ASN A 54 -8.40 -0.88 3.75
CA ASN A 54 -9.38 -1.90 3.38
C ASN A 54 -9.10 -3.21 4.09
N PHE A 55 -10.16 -3.96 4.38
CA PHE A 55 -10.07 -5.32 4.86
C PHE A 55 -10.23 -6.28 3.69
N LEU A 56 -9.12 -6.89 3.28
CA LEU A 56 -9.12 -7.92 2.24
C LEU A 56 -9.44 -9.27 2.87
N LYS A 57 -10.54 -9.88 2.45
CA LYS A 57 -10.88 -11.24 2.81
C LYS A 57 -10.20 -12.21 1.85
N TYR A 58 -9.27 -13.00 2.35
CA TYR A 58 -8.60 -14.04 1.57
C TYR A 58 -9.02 -15.43 2.06
N LYS A 59 -9.37 -16.31 1.12
CA LYS A 59 -9.72 -17.70 1.38
C LYS A 59 -8.59 -18.59 0.86
N PHE A 60 -8.00 -19.39 1.74
CA PHE A 60 -6.94 -20.32 1.35
C PHE A 60 -7.42 -21.29 0.27
N THR A 61 -6.66 -21.37 -0.81
CA THR A 61 -6.85 -22.38 -1.83
C THR A 61 -6.06 -23.64 -1.49
N GLN A 62 -6.43 -24.78 -2.10
CA GLN A 62 -5.65 -26.00 -1.91
C GLN A 62 -4.21 -25.82 -2.37
N GLY A 63 -3.99 -25.06 -3.46
CA GLY A 63 -2.64 -24.76 -3.96
C GLY A 63 -1.79 -23.95 -2.98
N ASP A 64 -2.39 -23.10 -2.15
CA ASP A 64 -1.67 -22.35 -1.11
C ASP A 64 -1.22 -23.28 0.01
N VAL A 65 -2.12 -24.17 0.44
CA VAL A 65 -1.83 -25.17 1.48
C VAL A 65 -0.75 -26.14 1.00
N ASP A 66 -0.89 -26.66 -0.22
CA ASP A 66 0.08 -27.58 -0.82
C ASP A 66 1.46 -26.92 -0.96
N ARG A 67 1.51 -25.65 -1.31
CA ARG A 67 2.76 -24.88 -1.39
C ARG A 67 3.38 -24.65 -0.01
N GLY A 68 2.55 -24.34 0.99
CA GLY A 68 3.00 -24.13 2.37
C GLY A 68 3.43 -25.43 3.05
N THR A 69 2.74 -26.55 2.76
CA THR A 69 3.06 -27.88 3.29
C THR A 69 4.05 -28.66 2.44
N ALA A 70 4.35 -28.21 1.22
CA ALA A 70 5.32 -28.86 0.35
C ALA A 70 6.67 -28.90 1.04
N SER A 71 6.82 -29.89 1.92
CA SER A 71 8.15 -30.33 2.32
C SER A 71 8.75 -30.91 1.06
N VAL A 72 9.71 -30.20 0.50
CA VAL A 72 10.58 -30.77 -0.51
C VAL A 72 11.39 -31.85 0.20
N ALA A 73 10.77 -33.01 0.37
CA ALA A 73 11.43 -34.17 0.87
C ALA A 73 12.50 -34.55 -0.18
N GLY A 74 13.72 -34.13 0.06
CA GLY A 74 14.87 -34.61 -0.67
C GLY A 74 15.49 -33.72 -1.73
N ASP A 75 14.87 -32.57 -2.09
CA ASP A 75 15.53 -31.64 -2.99
C ASP A 75 15.72 -30.28 -2.29
N PRO A 76 16.94 -29.90 -1.93
CA PRO A 76 17.21 -28.54 -1.51
C PRO A 76 16.90 -27.64 -2.70
N VAL A 77 15.89 -26.76 -2.57
CA VAL A 77 15.67 -25.70 -3.54
C VAL A 77 16.88 -24.78 -3.50
N THR A 78 17.87 -25.13 -4.30
CA THR A 78 19.10 -24.36 -4.49
C THR A 78 18.81 -23.21 -5.43
N GLY A 79 18.31 -22.12 -4.88
CA GLY A 79 18.32 -20.81 -5.54
C GLY A 79 19.33 -19.90 -4.83
N PRO A 80 19.92 -18.92 -5.51
CA PRO A 80 20.82 -17.98 -4.85
C PRO A 80 20.04 -17.21 -3.76
N GLY A 81 20.37 -17.48 -2.50
CA GLY A 81 19.80 -16.81 -1.34
C GLY A 81 18.63 -17.52 -0.64
N ILE A 82 18.26 -18.75 -1.04
CA ILE A 82 17.20 -19.51 -0.38
C ILE A 82 17.81 -20.79 0.21
N SER A 83 17.94 -20.85 1.52
CA SER A 83 18.28 -22.08 2.25
C SER A 83 17.05 -22.59 2.99
N SER A 84 16.60 -23.80 2.68
CA SER A 84 15.68 -24.53 3.54
C SER A 84 16.47 -25.15 4.67
N THR A 85 16.35 -24.63 5.88
CA THR A 85 17.02 -25.19 7.05
C THR A 85 16.00 -25.95 7.88
N THR A 86 16.18 -27.25 8.02
CA THR A 86 15.51 -28.03 9.06
C THR A 86 16.31 -27.85 10.34
N VAL A 87 15.79 -27.16 11.31
CA VAL A 87 16.45 -27.03 12.61
C VAL A 87 15.87 -28.08 13.55
N ASP A 88 16.64 -29.13 13.80
CA ASP A 88 16.35 -30.07 14.87
C ASP A 88 16.83 -29.49 16.20
N ALA A 89 15.93 -28.89 16.95
CA ALA A 89 16.22 -28.44 18.30
C ALA A 89 15.91 -29.53 19.30
N THR A 90 16.95 -30.18 19.80
CA THR A 90 16.83 -31.11 20.91
C THR A 90 16.96 -30.33 22.22
N LEU A 91 15.82 -30.04 22.86
CA LEU A 91 15.84 -29.44 24.19
C LEU A 91 16.00 -30.58 25.23
N ALA A 92 17.09 -30.57 25.98
CA ALA A 92 17.39 -31.60 26.98
C ALA A 92 16.25 -31.69 28.01
N GLY A 93 15.49 -32.78 28.01
CA GLY A 93 14.44 -33.10 28.97
C GLY A 93 13.00 -33.05 28.44
N ILE A 94 12.72 -32.60 27.22
CA ILE A 94 11.35 -32.45 26.68
C ILE A 94 11.20 -33.14 25.32
N GLY A 95 11.89 -34.22 25.06
CA GLY A 95 11.81 -34.91 23.76
C GLY A 95 12.33 -34.09 22.56
N ALA A 96 12.61 -34.75 21.47
CA ALA A 96 13.03 -34.08 20.22
C ALA A 96 11.79 -33.40 19.60
N THR A 97 11.77 -32.07 19.59
CA THR A 97 10.76 -31.30 18.87
C THR A 97 11.38 -30.86 17.54
N THR A 98 10.91 -31.43 16.45
CA THR A 98 11.33 -31.06 15.10
C THR A 98 10.54 -29.87 14.62
N PHE A 99 11.17 -28.73 14.47
CA PHE A 99 10.58 -27.58 13.82
C PHE A 99 10.89 -27.63 12.32
N LYS A 100 9.87 -27.75 11.51
CA LYS A 100 10.01 -27.66 10.06
C LYS A 100 9.76 -26.21 9.65
N TYR A 101 10.78 -25.54 9.16
CA TYR A 101 10.69 -24.19 8.63
C TYR A 101 10.80 -24.22 7.11
N TYR A 102 9.77 -23.69 6.42
CA TYR A 102 9.71 -23.64 4.97
C TYR A 102 9.87 -22.19 4.50
N GLU A 103 11.05 -21.82 4.06
CA GLU A 103 11.37 -20.43 3.75
C GLU A 103 10.76 -19.94 2.43
N SER A 104 10.57 -20.82 1.45
CA SER A 104 10.16 -20.44 0.09
C SER A 104 8.66 -20.59 -0.21
N GLY A 105 7.92 -21.37 0.58
CA GLY A 105 6.51 -21.67 0.35
C GLY A 105 5.51 -20.83 1.16
N ASN A 106 5.98 -20.11 2.17
CA ASN A 106 5.18 -19.42 3.17
C ASN A 106 4.63 -18.07 2.66
N TYR A 107 4.10 -18.02 1.44
CA TYR A 107 3.56 -16.78 0.91
C TYR A 107 2.17 -16.95 0.31
N LEU A 108 1.41 -15.86 0.35
CA LEU A 108 0.16 -15.70 -0.37
C LEU A 108 0.34 -14.67 -1.47
N GLN A 109 -0.29 -14.92 -2.61
CA GLN A 109 -0.35 -13.95 -3.69
C GLN A 109 -1.46 -12.95 -3.40
N ILE A 110 -1.11 -11.69 -3.24
CA ILE A 110 -2.02 -10.59 -2.96
C ILE A 110 -2.30 -9.81 -4.25
N PRO A 111 -3.46 -9.16 -4.41
CA PRO A 111 -3.72 -8.29 -5.54
C PRO A 111 -2.72 -7.14 -5.67
N PRO A 112 -2.35 -6.72 -6.89
CA PRO A 112 -1.30 -5.72 -7.13
C PRO A 112 -1.65 -4.30 -6.66
N ASN A 113 -2.92 -4.04 -6.36
CA ASN A 113 -3.36 -2.75 -5.84
C ASN A 113 -3.09 -2.57 -4.33
N VAL A 114 -2.55 -3.57 -3.65
CA VAL A 114 -2.18 -3.49 -2.23
C VAL A 114 -0.79 -2.89 -2.10
N LEU A 115 -0.70 -1.74 -1.43
CA LEU A 115 0.56 -1.03 -1.20
C LEU A 115 1.27 -1.46 0.08
N GLY A 116 0.50 -1.79 1.12
CA GLY A 116 1.04 -2.17 2.41
C GLY A 116 0.04 -2.97 3.25
N ILE A 117 0.55 -3.73 4.19
CA ILE A 117 -0.25 -4.56 5.09
C ILE A 117 0.05 -4.18 6.53
N LYS A 118 -1.00 -3.88 7.30
CA LYS A 118 -0.91 -3.54 8.71
C LYS A 118 -0.93 -4.77 9.60
N LYS A 119 -1.96 -5.60 9.43
CA LYS A 119 -2.23 -6.72 10.33
C LYS A 119 -2.96 -7.84 9.60
N VAL A 120 -2.73 -9.05 10.05
CA VAL A 120 -3.42 -10.23 9.53
C VAL A 120 -4.20 -10.90 10.65
N PHE A 121 -5.49 -11.14 10.42
CA PHE A 121 -6.36 -11.83 11.34
C PHE A 121 -6.70 -13.22 10.80
N LYS A 122 -6.31 -14.27 11.49
CA LYS A 122 -6.66 -15.65 11.12
C LYS A 122 -8.02 -16.01 11.71
N LEU A 123 -8.98 -16.27 10.84
CA LEU A 123 -10.29 -16.81 11.22
C LEU A 123 -10.32 -18.30 10.87
N LYS A 124 -10.20 -19.16 11.86
CA LYS A 124 -10.47 -20.59 11.64
C LYS A 124 -11.95 -20.76 11.30
N ASN A 125 -12.24 -21.51 10.24
CA ASN A 125 -13.60 -21.67 9.68
C ASN A 125 -14.63 -22.17 10.72
N ASN A 126 -14.19 -22.97 11.70
CA ASN A 126 -15.01 -23.44 12.81
C ASN A 126 -15.21 -22.43 13.94
N GLN A 127 -14.46 -21.32 13.94
CA GLN A 127 -14.56 -20.27 14.96
C GLN A 127 -15.23 -18.99 14.43
N ALA A 128 -15.26 -18.78 13.12
CA ALA A 128 -15.91 -17.61 12.51
C ALA A 128 -17.44 -17.68 12.56
N MET A 129 -18.01 -18.90 12.59
CA MET A 129 -19.44 -19.14 12.85
C MET A 129 -19.71 -19.50 14.31
N GLY A 130 -18.68 -19.48 15.14
CA GLY A 130 -18.75 -19.91 16.53
C GLY A 130 -19.40 -18.91 17.46
N MET A 131 -20.67 -18.67 17.26
CA MET A 131 -21.58 -18.49 18.41
C MET A 131 -21.63 -19.75 19.30
N THR A 132 -21.00 -20.84 18.87
CA THR A 132 -20.66 -22.01 19.66
C THR A 132 -19.27 -22.01 20.25
N GLY A 133 -18.45 -21.02 19.90
CA GLY A 133 -17.19 -20.78 20.59
C GLY A 133 -17.49 -20.28 21.98
N ASN A 134 -17.22 -21.11 22.92
CA ASN A 134 -17.30 -20.95 24.37
C ASN A 134 -17.82 -19.59 24.83
N MET A 135 -19.06 -19.59 25.33
CA MET A 135 -19.67 -18.51 26.10
C MET A 135 -18.74 -18.01 27.24
N PHE A 136 -17.69 -18.76 27.52
CA PHE A 136 -16.61 -18.51 28.46
C PHE A 136 -15.35 -17.91 27.82
N SER A 137 -15.33 -17.60 26.50
CA SER A 137 -14.17 -16.92 25.93
C SER A 137 -14.11 -15.52 26.55
N PHE A 138 -12.98 -15.18 27.09
CA PHE A 138 -12.71 -13.88 27.71
C PHE A 138 -13.08 -12.71 26.77
N LYS A 139 -12.80 -12.86 25.50
CA LYS A 139 -13.12 -11.89 24.44
C LYS A 139 -14.64 -11.70 24.25
N TYR A 140 -15.43 -12.77 24.33
CA TYR A 140 -16.89 -12.71 24.24
C TYR A 140 -17.49 -12.01 25.48
N GLN A 141 -17.02 -12.36 26.67
CA GLN A 141 -17.46 -11.71 27.91
C GLN A 141 -17.10 -10.23 27.94
N LEU A 142 -15.98 -9.86 27.35
CA LEU A 142 -15.53 -8.49 27.24
C LEU A 142 -16.44 -7.66 26.32
N VAL A 143 -16.77 -8.20 25.15
CA VAL A 143 -17.72 -7.55 24.21
C VAL A 143 -19.11 -7.44 24.86
N LEU A 144 -19.57 -8.46 25.58
CA LEU A 144 -20.83 -8.40 26.30
C LEU A 144 -20.80 -7.36 27.43
N ASN A 145 -19.70 -7.27 28.16
CA ASN A 145 -19.54 -6.29 29.23
C ASN A 145 -19.54 -4.86 28.66
N ASP A 146 -18.88 -4.65 27.55
CA ASP A 146 -18.84 -3.35 26.85
C ASP A 146 -20.25 -2.97 26.33
N LEU A 147 -20.99 -3.92 25.78
CA LEU A 147 -22.35 -3.73 25.31
C LEU A 147 -23.34 -3.43 26.47
N TYR A 148 -23.16 -4.08 27.62
CA TYR A 148 -24.04 -3.91 28.79
C TYR A 148 -23.81 -2.57 29.53
N PHE A 149 -22.58 -2.05 29.47
CA PHE A 149 -22.20 -0.81 30.13
C PHE A 149 -22.21 0.43 29.25
N TRP A 150 -22.65 0.32 28.03
CA TRP A 150 -22.78 1.42 27.07
C TRP A 150 -23.70 2.54 27.58
N GLY A 151 -23.41 3.27 28.47
CA GLY A 151 -24.19 4.40 28.98
C GLY A 151 -23.98 4.70 30.45
N ARG A 152 -23.19 3.89 31.12
CA ARG A 152 -22.86 4.07 32.54
C ARG A 152 -21.37 4.09 32.84
N THR A 153 -20.52 4.03 31.84
CA THR A 153 -19.07 3.96 32.03
C THR A 153 -18.53 5.33 32.36
N GLU A 154 -17.98 5.45 33.58
CA GLU A 154 -17.08 6.54 33.89
C GLU A 154 -15.87 6.45 32.93
N LEU A 155 -15.56 7.53 32.23
CA LEU A 155 -14.50 7.60 31.22
C LEU A 155 -13.15 7.06 31.76
N LEU A 156 -12.89 7.26 33.04
CA LEU A 156 -11.69 6.78 33.69
C LEU A 156 -11.66 5.25 33.79
N GLY A 157 -12.77 4.62 34.19
CA GLY A 157 -12.87 3.17 34.29
C GLY A 157 -12.75 2.50 32.95
N TYR A 158 -13.32 3.10 31.89
CA TYR A 158 -13.20 2.64 30.52
C TYR A 158 -11.74 2.70 30.02
N SER A 159 -11.05 3.83 30.20
CA SER A 159 -9.66 3.97 29.77
C SER A 159 -8.71 3.01 30.50
N MET A 160 -8.94 2.78 31.79
CA MET A 160 -8.16 1.80 32.56
C MET A 160 -8.41 0.37 32.08
N ALA A 161 -9.68 0.00 31.78
CA ALA A 161 -10.02 -1.31 31.25
C ALA A 161 -9.39 -1.53 29.87
N MET A 162 -9.47 -0.55 28.97
CA MET A 162 -8.86 -0.64 27.63
C MET A 162 -7.34 -0.78 27.69
N SER A 163 -6.67 0.00 28.53
CA SER A 163 -5.22 -0.10 28.73
C SER A 163 -4.79 -1.45 29.31
N TYR A 164 -5.58 -2.00 30.25
CA TYR A 164 -5.34 -3.34 30.78
C TYR A 164 -5.52 -4.42 29.69
N LEU A 165 -6.51 -4.27 28.83
CA LEU A 165 -6.78 -5.19 27.73
C LEU A 165 -5.69 -5.15 26.65
N GLU A 166 -5.21 -3.98 26.31
CA GLU A 166 -4.07 -3.83 25.41
C GLU A 166 -2.82 -4.51 25.98
N THR A 167 -2.59 -4.37 27.28
CA THR A 167 -1.49 -5.05 27.96
C THR A 167 -1.66 -6.56 27.93
N MET A 168 -2.87 -7.06 28.16
CA MET A 168 -3.19 -8.48 28.11
C MET A 168 -3.07 -9.02 26.67
N ASP A 169 -3.55 -8.28 25.68
CA ASP A 169 -3.42 -8.64 24.25
C ASP A 169 -1.93 -8.71 23.86
N PHE A 170 -1.13 -7.75 24.27
CA PHE A 170 0.31 -7.74 24.04
C PHE A 170 1.04 -8.94 24.67
N LEU A 171 0.63 -9.36 25.88
CA LEU A 171 1.26 -10.47 26.58
C LEU A 171 0.80 -11.85 26.09
N LEU A 172 -0.45 -11.97 25.63
CA LEU A 172 -1.07 -13.26 25.28
C LEU A 172 -1.15 -13.52 23.78
N ASN A 173 -1.22 -12.47 22.97
CA ASN A 173 -1.21 -12.59 21.51
C ASN A 173 0.21 -12.39 20.99
N THR A 174 0.84 -13.47 20.59
CA THR A 174 2.00 -13.39 19.69
C THR A 174 1.50 -12.89 18.34
N HIS A 175 1.75 -11.62 18.04
CA HIS A 175 1.45 -11.08 16.73
C HIS A 175 2.23 -11.87 15.67
N THR A 176 1.50 -12.45 14.73
CA THR A 176 2.11 -13.08 13.56
C THR A 176 2.89 -12.02 12.80
N ARG A 177 4.19 -12.23 12.64
CA ARG A 177 5.02 -11.30 11.86
C ARG A 177 4.56 -11.30 10.42
N VAL A 178 4.25 -10.11 9.92
CA VAL A 178 3.80 -9.90 8.54
C VAL A 178 4.99 -9.37 7.75
N ARG A 179 5.33 -10.06 6.67
CA ARG A 179 6.37 -9.63 5.74
C ARG A 179 5.73 -9.53 4.36
N PHE A 180 5.63 -8.32 3.85
CA PHE A 180 5.03 -8.06 2.55
C PHE A 180 6.08 -7.49 1.59
N ASN A 181 6.06 -7.95 0.34
CA ASN A 181 6.91 -7.42 -0.72
C ASN A 181 6.03 -6.96 -1.87
N ILE A 182 5.88 -5.65 -2.00
CA ILE A 182 5.07 -4.99 -3.04
C ILE A 182 5.56 -5.30 -4.46
N ARG A 183 6.85 -5.56 -4.67
CA ARG A 183 7.40 -5.85 -6.00
C ARG A 183 7.09 -7.25 -6.49
N GLN A 184 6.75 -8.14 -5.57
CA GLN A 184 6.41 -9.54 -5.85
C GLN A 184 4.93 -9.83 -5.58
N ASP A 185 4.19 -8.88 -5.01
CA ASP A 185 2.81 -9.04 -4.53
C ASP A 185 2.66 -10.24 -3.58
N ARG A 186 3.69 -10.47 -2.76
CA ARG A 186 3.77 -11.62 -1.86
C ARG A 186 3.70 -11.21 -0.41
N LEU A 187 2.75 -11.81 0.27
CA LEU A 187 2.62 -11.74 1.72
C LEU A 187 3.18 -13.04 2.32
N TYR A 188 4.27 -12.93 3.05
CA TYR A 188 4.85 -14.04 3.79
C TYR A 188 4.22 -14.13 5.17
N LEU A 189 3.68 -15.30 5.49
CA LEU A 189 3.03 -15.57 6.76
C LEU A 189 3.72 -16.71 7.48
N ASP A 190 4.10 -16.48 8.74
CA ASP A 190 4.61 -17.53 9.62
C ASP A 190 3.41 -18.20 10.30
N VAL A 191 2.72 -19.05 9.53
CA VAL A 191 1.54 -19.80 9.95
C VAL A 191 1.87 -21.27 9.91
N ASP A 192 1.28 -22.05 10.83
CA ASP A 192 1.34 -23.49 10.73
C ASP A 192 0.45 -23.99 9.57
N TRP A 193 1.10 -24.37 8.49
CA TRP A 193 0.44 -24.83 7.27
C TRP A 193 -0.14 -26.24 7.43
N GLU A 194 0.35 -27.05 8.37
CA GLU A 194 -0.17 -28.37 8.66
C GLU A 194 -1.58 -28.27 9.32
N GLU A 195 -1.81 -27.23 10.12
CA GLU A 195 -3.11 -26.95 10.72
C GLU A 195 -4.06 -26.11 9.84
N THR A 196 -3.58 -25.61 8.70
CA THR A 196 -4.35 -24.75 7.82
C THR A 196 -5.06 -25.59 6.76
N ALA A 197 -6.39 -25.50 6.69
CA ALA A 197 -7.17 -26.23 5.72
C ALA A 197 -7.56 -25.33 4.53
N ALA A 198 -7.71 -25.95 3.35
CA ALA A 198 -8.31 -25.26 2.22
C ALA A 198 -9.73 -24.80 2.56
N GLY A 199 -10.02 -23.54 2.34
CA GLY A 199 -11.28 -22.92 2.72
C GLY A 199 -11.24 -22.09 4.00
N ASP A 200 -10.16 -22.17 4.79
CA ASP A 200 -9.94 -21.26 5.89
C ASP A 200 -9.86 -19.83 5.39
N VAL A 201 -10.27 -18.89 6.22
CA VAL A 201 -10.35 -17.47 5.86
C VAL A 201 -9.39 -16.67 6.74
N ILE A 202 -8.66 -15.79 6.11
CA ILE A 202 -7.92 -14.72 6.78
C ILE A 202 -8.48 -13.37 6.38
N ILE A 203 -8.42 -12.42 7.28
CA ILE A 203 -8.69 -11.01 6.99
C ILE A 203 -7.37 -10.28 7.08
N ILE A 204 -7.05 -9.58 6.02
CA ILE A 204 -5.84 -8.79 5.88
C ILE A 204 -6.23 -7.32 5.95
N ASP A 205 -5.78 -6.64 6.98
CA ASP A 205 -5.89 -5.17 7.09
C ASP A 205 -4.76 -4.56 6.27
N CYS A 206 -5.12 -3.87 5.19
CA CYS A 206 -4.18 -3.41 4.20
C CYS A 206 -4.51 -2.02 3.66
N PHE A 207 -3.48 -1.37 3.13
CA PHE A 207 -3.60 -0.16 2.35
C PHE A 207 -3.67 -0.51 0.87
N THR A 208 -4.72 -0.05 0.21
CA THR A 208 -4.89 -0.23 -1.23
C THR A 208 -4.75 1.11 -1.94
N ALA A 209 -4.06 1.10 -3.09
CA ALA A 209 -4.00 2.27 -3.96
C ALA A 209 -5.40 2.67 -4.41
N LEU A 210 -5.68 3.96 -4.35
CA LEU A 210 -6.94 4.49 -4.84
C LEU A 210 -6.96 4.38 -6.38
N ASP A 211 -7.95 3.65 -6.91
CA ASP A 211 -8.14 3.52 -8.35
C ASP A 211 -8.76 4.81 -8.92
N PRO A 212 -8.04 5.52 -9.81
CA PRO A 212 -8.54 6.75 -10.41
C PRO A 212 -9.78 6.55 -11.29
N ASP A 213 -9.93 5.36 -11.89
CA ASP A 213 -11.07 5.04 -12.75
C ASP A 213 -12.34 4.85 -11.92
N ALA A 214 -12.21 4.28 -10.74
CA ALA A 214 -13.31 4.16 -9.77
C ALA A 214 -13.58 5.48 -9.04
N SER A 215 -12.56 6.30 -8.80
CA SER A 215 -12.61 7.51 -7.98
C SER A 215 -12.15 8.74 -8.76
N THR A 216 -12.99 9.22 -9.68
CA THR A 216 -12.68 10.34 -10.59
C THR A 216 -12.34 11.66 -9.89
N LYS A 217 -12.62 11.79 -8.59
CA LYS A 217 -12.27 12.96 -7.79
C LYS A 217 -10.76 13.19 -7.67
N VAL A 218 -9.96 12.15 -7.84
CA VAL A 218 -8.49 12.24 -7.84
C VAL A 218 -8.00 13.23 -8.89
N PHE A 219 -8.61 13.25 -10.08
CA PHE A 219 -8.23 14.17 -11.14
C PHE A 219 -8.47 15.65 -10.79
N ASN A 220 -9.38 15.93 -9.85
CA ASN A 220 -9.65 17.30 -9.40
C ASN A 220 -8.84 17.69 -8.15
N ASP A 221 -7.97 16.83 -7.67
CA ASP A 221 -7.13 17.16 -6.53
C ASP A 221 -6.17 18.32 -6.85
N ARG A 222 -5.97 19.20 -5.87
CA ARG A 222 -5.14 20.40 -6.04
C ARG A 222 -3.67 20.04 -6.28
N PHE A 223 -3.19 19.05 -5.55
CA PHE A 223 -1.82 18.59 -5.66
C PHE A 223 -1.56 17.98 -7.04
N VAL A 224 -2.42 17.04 -7.48
CA VAL A 224 -2.29 16.36 -8.78
C VAL A 224 -2.29 17.38 -9.93
N LYS A 225 -3.20 18.37 -9.88
CA LYS A 225 -3.27 19.45 -10.89
C LYS A 225 -1.99 20.28 -10.94
N ALA A 226 -1.50 20.71 -9.78
CA ALA A 226 -0.29 21.53 -9.70
C ALA A 226 0.94 20.75 -10.15
N TYR A 227 1.06 19.50 -9.66
CA TYR A 227 2.20 18.65 -9.94
C TYR A 227 2.28 18.27 -11.43
N LEU A 228 1.15 17.87 -12.03
CA LEU A 228 1.10 17.57 -13.46
C LEU A 228 1.43 18.82 -14.31
N THR A 229 0.92 20.00 -13.95
CA THR A 229 1.23 21.24 -14.67
C THR A 229 2.73 21.53 -14.64
N ALA A 230 3.38 21.35 -13.50
CA ALA A 230 4.82 21.53 -13.35
C ALA A 230 5.62 20.49 -14.16
N LEU A 231 5.18 19.24 -14.18
CA LEU A 231 5.77 18.17 -15.00
C LEU A 231 5.68 18.50 -16.50
N VAL A 232 4.51 18.91 -16.97
CA VAL A 232 4.30 19.29 -18.36
C VAL A 232 5.15 20.51 -18.74
N LYS A 233 5.25 21.51 -17.85
CA LYS A 233 6.10 22.67 -18.03
C LYS A 233 7.58 22.28 -18.19
N LYS A 234 8.07 21.38 -17.33
CA LYS A 234 9.42 20.85 -17.42
C LYS A 234 9.66 20.11 -18.74
N GLN A 235 8.72 19.23 -19.14
CA GLN A 235 8.81 18.48 -20.38
C GLN A 235 8.80 19.41 -21.60
N TRP A 236 7.95 20.42 -21.61
CA TRP A 236 7.91 21.42 -22.64
C TRP A 236 9.24 22.17 -22.74
N GLY A 237 9.80 22.61 -21.60
CA GLY A 237 11.13 23.21 -21.54
C GLY A 237 12.22 22.30 -22.12
N GLN A 238 12.19 21.01 -21.77
CA GLN A 238 13.14 20.01 -22.26
C GLN A 238 13.06 19.83 -23.78
N ASN A 239 11.85 19.79 -24.34
CA ASN A 239 11.64 19.69 -25.78
C ASN A 239 12.18 20.95 -26.51
N LEU A 240 12.09 22.14 -25.88
CA LEU A 240 12.55 23.40 -26.45
C LEU A 240 14.05 23.64 -26.30
N ILE A 241 14.74 22.99 -25.36
CA ILE A 241 16.21 23.12 -25.17
C ILE A 241 16.97 22.80 -26.47
N LYS A 242 16.48 21.87 -27.26
CA LYS A 242 17.07 21.51 -28.56
C LYS A 242 17.20 22.71 -29.50
N PHE A 243 16.33 23.70 -29.39
CA PHE A 243 16.29 24.89 -30.24
C PHE A 243 16.97 26.10 -29.59
N GLN A 244 17.74 25.91 -28.52
CA GLN A 244 18.47 26.97 -27.85
C GLN A 244 19.45 27.65 -28.81
N GLY A 245 19.42 28.97 -28.87
CA GLY A 245 20.28 29.77 -29.75
C GLY A 245 19.75 29.93 -31.19
N VAL A 246 18.62 29.33 -31.52
CA VAL A 246 17.94 29.58 -32.79
C VAL A 246 17.18 30.90 -32.71
N LYS A 247 17.62 31.89 -33.55
CA LYS A 247 16.91 33.17 -33.67
C LYS A 247 15.80 33.03 -34.70
N LEU A 248 14.56 33.22 -34.26
CA LEU A 248 13.41 33.32 -35.13
C LEU A 248 13.42 34.62 -35.93
N PRO A 249 12.78 34.68 -37.10
CA PRO A 249 12.56 35.92 -37.82
C PRO A 249 11.92 36.95 -36.91
N GLY A 250 12.58 38.07 -36.68
CA GLY A 250 12.19 39.11 -35.72
C GLY A 250 13.04 39.21 -34.47
N GLY A 251 14.10 38.38 -34.33
CA GLY A 251 15.05 38.45 -33.21
C GLY A 251 14.60 37.81 -31.90
N ILE A 252 13.51 37.05 -31.94
CA ILE A 252 12.98 36.30 -30.77
C ILE A 252 13.83 35.07 -30.57
N GLU A 253 14.35 34.87 -29.36
CA GLU A 253 15.05 33.66 -28.95
C GLU A 253 14.11 32.78 -28.10
N LEU A 254 14.09 31.47 -28.37
CA LEU A 254 13.37 30.50 -27.58
C LEU A 254 14.23 30.12 -26.35
N ASN A 255 13.79 30.51 -25.17
CA ASN A 255 14.49 30.22 -23.92
C ASN A 255 13.92 28.95 -23.23
N GLY A 256 14.12 27.80 -23.87
CA GLY A 256 13.65 26.51 -23.35
C GLY A 256 14.29 26.15 -21.99
N ARG A 257 15.52 26.58 -21.76
CA ARG A 257 16.23 26.28 -20.51
C ARG A 257 15.59 26.96 -19.31
N GLN A 258 15.16 28.21 -19.44
CA GLN A 258 14.48 28.90 -18.35
C GLN A 258 13.16 28.23 -17.99
N ILE A 259 12.38 27.81 -19.00
CA ILE A 259 11.12 27.09 -18.77
C ILE A 259 11.38 25.76 -18.04
N TYR A 260 12.45 25.06 -18.41
CA TYR A 260 12.86 23.82 -17.74
C TYR A 260 13.25 24.06 -16.27
N ASP A 261 14.11 25.06 -16.01
CA ASP A 261 14.60 25.38 -14.68
C ASP A 261 13.44 25.85 -13.76
N ASP A 262 12.51 26.67 -14.29
CA ASP A 262 11.30 27.08 -13.59
C ASP A 262 10.40 25.88 -13.25
N GLY A 263 10.19 24.98 -14.22
CA GLY A 263 9.40 23.75 -13.99
C GLY A 263 10.07 22.84 -12.96
N GLN A 264 11.38 22.73 -12.96
CA GLN A 264 12.11 21.93 -11.97
C GLN A 264 12.03 22.55 -10.55
N SER A 265 12.06 23.87 -10.44
CA SER A 265 11.86 24.57 -9.16
C SER A 265 10.44 24.36 -8.62
N GLU A 266 9.42 24.52 -9.46
CA GLU A 266 8.02 24.27 -9.09
C GLU A 266 7.80 22.84 -8.61
N ILE A 267 8.38 21.84 -9.30
CA ILE A 267 8.34 20.44 -8.88
C ILE A 267 8.95 20.27 -7.49
N SER A 268 10.08 20.91 -7.23
CA SER A 268 10.76 20.80 -5.93
C SER A 268 9.93 21.41 -4.81
N GLU A 269 9.33 22.58 -5.04
CA GLU A 269 8.44 23.24 -4.08
C GLU A 269 7.18 22.40 -3.79
N ILE A 270 6.57 21.83 -4.84
CA ILE A 270 5.37 20.98 -4.68
C ILE A 270 5.72 19.71 -3.91
N LYS A 271 6.88 19.10 -4.16
CA LYS A 271 7.35 17.94 -3.39
C LYS A 271 7.60 18.28 -1.93
N GLU A 272 8.20 19.43 -1.64
CA GLU A 272 8.42 19.89 -0.27
C GLU A 272 7.10 20.18 0.45
N GLN A 273 6.13 20.78 -0.22
CA GLN A 273 4.77 20.96 0.31
C GLN A 273 4.09 19.61 0.58
N MET A 274 4.29 18.62 -0.30
CA MET A 274 3.77 17.29 -0.11
C MET A 274 4.32 16.66 1.18
N LEU A 275 5.63 16.65 1.33
CA LEU A 275 6.31 16.10 2.50
C LEU A 275 5.89 16.77 3.82
N SER A 276 5.63 18.07 3.79
CA SER A 276 5.29 18.82 5.00
C SER A 276 3.81 18.76 5.39
N THR A 277 2.91 18.55 4.42
CA THR A 277 1.46 18.76 4.64
C THR A 277 0.63 17.50 4.39
N TYR A 278 1.01 16.66 3.45
CA TYR A 278 0.15 15.59 2.92
C TYR A 278 0.76 14.19 2.99
N GLU A 279 2.00 14.05 3.48
CA GLU A 279 2.67 12.76 3.50
C GLU A 279 2.07 11.83 4.56
N ILE A 280 1.82 10.59 4.15
CA ILE A 280 1.51 9.50 5.07
C ILE A 280 2.80 9.02 5.73
N PRO A 281 2.76 8.58 6.99
CA PRO A 281 3.89 7.85 7.56
C PRO A 281 4.30 6.69 6.65
N PRO A 282 5.60 6.41 6.48
CA PRO A 282 6.06 5.32 5.64
C PRO A 282 5.34 4.03 5.97
N LEU A 283 4.75 3.38 4.97
CA LEU A 283 3.94 2.16 5.18
C LEU A 283 4.77 1.00 5.76
N ASP A 284 6.09 1.01 5.54
CA ASP A 284 7.02 0.04 6.11
C ASP A 284 7.18 0.16 7.64
N MET A 285 6.78 1.30 8.22
CA MET A 285 6.84 1.52 9.68
C MET A 285 5.54 1.12 10.39
N ILE A 286 4.53 0.70 9.66
CA ILE A 286 3.20 0.38 10.21
C ILE A 286 3.04 -1.14 10.38
N ALA A 287 4.01 -1.92 9.98
CA ALA A 287 4.02 -3.38 10.10
C ALA A 287 4.46 -3.87 11.48
#